data_e646672ab8c778549b1c74f9fce608d6
#
_entry.id   e646672ab8c778549b1c74f9fce608d6
#
_cell.length_a   1.000
_cell.length_b   1.000
_cell.length_c   1.000
_cell.angle_alpha   90.00
_cell.angle_beta   90.00
_cell.angle_gamma   90.00
#
_symmetry.space_group_name_H-M   'P 1'
#
loop_
_entity.id
_entity.type
_entity.pdbx_description
1 polymer ?
#
loop_
_entity_poly.entity_id
_entity_poly.type
_entity_poly.pdbx_seq_one_letter_code
_entity_poly.pdbx_strand_id
1 'polypeptide(L)'
;MKKYITSLVFLLTLCSFAFANVDHKTLAIGESAPDFSLPGIDGKTYTLQSFKNAKVLVIVFMCNHCPTSQAYEDRMVKLTSDYAAKGVSLVAINPNNPAGLRLDELGYSDLGDSFEEMKIRAKNMKFNFPYLYDGETEVTANKYGPVATPHIFIFDKDRKLRYNGRIDDMENPAKTPHSLDARNAIDAILAGKEIAVPVTKTFGCSIKWAEKSVWIDKAQIQWAKEPVKLDTLSADGIKEVLKNHTDKLRLVNLWATWCGPCVAEFSDLVTLNHTYRDRGLEFVSISADDPAKKDKALGFLQRKQASGLNYIYTGDDKYKMIEAVDPKWDGALPYTLLVEPDGKIVYAHQGAIDAEELRKIIFDDPMMGRIYKEPVAKP
;
A
#
# COMPACT_ATOMS: atom_id res chain seq x y z
N MET A 1 -6.62 -47.97 -59.06
CA MET A 1 -5.76 -47.07 -58.24
C MET A 1 -6.62 -46.49 -57.15
N LYS A 2 -6.52 -47.04 -55.92
CA LYS A 2 -7.26 -46.57 -54.76
C LYS A 2 -6.41 -45.54 -54.00
N LYS A 3 -6.87 -44.31 -53.91
CA LYS A 3 -6.24 -43.22 -53.09
C LYS A 3 -6.71 -43.37 -51.62
N TYR A 4 -5.78 -43.63 -50.72
CA TYR A 4 -6.02 -43.56 -49.29
C TYR A 4 -5.79 -42.12 -48.82
N ILE A 5 -6.83 -41.47 -48.31
CA ILE A 5 -6.77 -40.17 -47.62
C ILE A 5 -6.61 -40.52 -46.16
N THR A 6 -5.43 -40.23 -45.60
CA THR A 6 -5.13 -40.38 -44.17
C THR A 6 -5.50 -39.07 -43.51
N SER A 7 -6.62 -39.04 -42.77
CA SER A 7 -7.02 -37.91 -41.90
C SER A 7 -6.18 -37.93 -40.63
N LEU A 8 -5.32 -36.95 -40.49
CA LEU A 8 -4.56 -36.69 -39.27
C LEU A 8 -5.46 -35.89 -38.30
N VAL A 9 -6.03 -36.56 -37.29
CA VAL A 9 -6.78 -35.93 -36.22
C VAL A 9 -5.78 -35.37 -35.22
N PHE A 10 -5.65 -34.03 -35.20
CA PHE A 10 -4.85 -33.31 -34.20
C PHE A 10 -5.68 -33.21 -32.90
N LEU A 11 -5.35 -34.04 -31.94
CA LEU A 11 -5.95 -33.99 -30.60
C LEU A 11 -5.34 -32.81 -29.84
N LEU A 12 -6.01 -31.67 -29.82
CA LEU A 12 -5.70 -30.54 -28.92
C LEU A 12 -6.07 -30.96 -27.50
N THR A 13 -5.10 -31.40 -26.72
CA THR A 13 -5.23 -31.53 -25.27
C THR A 13 -5.28 -30.11 -24.66
N LEU A 14 -6.49 -29.63 -24.34
CA LEU A 14 -6.68 -28.48 -23.45
C LEU A 14 -6.15 -28.90 -22.07
N CYS A 15 -4.95 -28.49 -21.70
CA CYS A 15 -4.51 -28.45 -20.32
C CYS A 15 -5.33 -27.36 -19.62
N SER A 16 -6.44 -27.76 -19.00
CA SER A 16 -7.13 -26.93 -18.02
C SER A 16 -6.23 -26.84 -16.79
N PHE A 17 -5.50 -25.74 -16.65
CA PHE A 17 -4.89 -25.38 -15.37
C PHE A 17 -6.04 -25.10 -14.40
N ALA A 18 -6.42 -26.11 -13.63
CA ALA A 18 -7.21 -25.92 -12.44
C ALA A 18 -6.30 -25.15 -11.46
N PHE A 19 -6.57 -23.87 -11.24
CA PHE A 19 -6.02 -23.15 -10.11
C PHE A 19 -6.64 -23.82 -8.86
N ALA A 20 -5.87 -24.71 -8.24
CA ALA A 20 -6.20 -25.21 -6.93
C ALA A 20 -6.22 -23.99 -6.00
N ASN A 21 -7.34 -23.74 -5.35
CA ASN A 21 -7.38 -22.82 -4.21
C ASN A 21 -6.36 -23.37 -3.20
N VAL A 22 -5.24 -22.66 -3.02
CA VAL A 22 -4.26 -23.01 -2.01
C VAL A 22 -4.91 -22.69 -0.66
N ASP A 23 -5.24 -23.74 0.11
CA ASP A 23 -5.78 -23.59 1.45
C ASP A 23 -4.63 -23.25 2.42
N HIS A 24 -4.45 -21.98 2.73
CA HIS A 24 -3.45 -21.48 3.70
C HIS A 24 -3.91 -21.80 5.13
N LYS A 25 -3.83 -23.07 5.49
CA LYS A 25 -4.30 -23.55 6.80
C LYS A 25 -3.48 -22.94 7.94
N THR A 26 -4.17 -22.26 8.85
CA THR A 26 -3.54 -21.71 10.06
C THR A 26 -3.02 -22.82 10.97
N LEU A 27 -1.80 -22.65 11.47
CA LEU A 27 -1.13 -23.55 12.41
C LEU A 27 -2.01 -23.79 13.65
N ALA A 28 -2.19 -25.04 14.02
CA ALA A 28 -3.07 -25.41 15.14
C ALA A 28 -2.37 -25.32 16.50
N ILE A 29 -3.13 -25.06 17.55
CA ILE A 29 -2.63 -25.05 18.94
C ILE A 29 -1.97 -26.39 19.25
N GLY A 30 -0.77 -26.33 19.87
CA GLY A 30 0.06 -27.50 20.20
C GLY A 30 1.03 -27.93 19.11
N GLU A 31 0.87 -27.48 17.87
CA GLU A 31 1.83 -27.74 16.79
C GLU A 31 3.18 -27.03 17.06
N SER A 32 4.24 -27.58 16.51
CA SER A 32 5.58 -27.00 16.61
C SER A 32 5.74 -25.83 15.64
N ALA A 33 6.44 -24.77 16.05
CA ALA A 33 6.80 -23.68 15.17
C ALA A 33 7.56 -24.20 13.93
N PRO A 34 7.05 -23.99 12.71
CA PRO A 34 7.80 -24.29 11.51
C PRO A 34 9.08 -23.46 11.43
N ASP A 35 10.19 -24.08 11.00
CA ASP A 35 11.44 -23.36 10.81
C ASP A 35 11.38 -22.45 9.59
N PHE A 36 12.14 -21.36 9.66
CA PHE A 36 12.27 -20.36 8.61
C PHE A 36 13.73 -19.90 8.49
N SER A 37 14.05 -19.30 7.35
CA SER A 37 15.32 -18.61 7.11
C SER A 37 15.02 -17.38 6.28
N LEU A 38 14.91 -16.22 6.92
CA LEU A 38 14.42 -14.99 6.32
C LEU A 38 15.39 -13.83 6.49
N PRO A 39 15.51 -12.95 5.47
CA PRO A 39 16.29 -11.73 5.60
C PRO A 39 15.59 -10.74 6.53
N GLY A 40 16.35 -10.19 7.47
CA GLY A 40 15.94 -9.06 8.30
C GLY A 40 16.36 -7.73 7.69
N ILE A 41 15.61 -6.69 7.97
CA ILE A 41 15.90 -5.32 7.49
C ILE A 41 17.24 -4.77 8.01
N ASP A 42 17.82 -5.39 9.04
CA ASP A 42 19.14 -5.08 9.60
C ASP A 42 20.31 -5.78 8.89
N GLY A 43 20.03 -6.45 7.77
CA GLY A 43 21.01 -7.16 6.95
C GLY A 43 21.40 -8.55 7.47
N LYS A 44 20.77 -9.04 8.55
CA LYS A 44 21.02 -10.39 9.07
C LYS A 44 19.97 -11.36 8.53
N THR A 45 20.34 -12.64 8.49
CA THR A 45 19.39 -13.74 8.28
C THR A 45 18.95 -14.30 9.62
N TYR A 46 17.65 -14.44 9.79
CA TYR A 46 17.03 -14.97 11.00
C TYR A 46 16.42 -16.35 10.73
N THR A 47 16.60 -17.25 11.69
CA THR A 47 15.98 -18.57 11.71
C THR A 47 15.27 -18.77 13.05
N LEU A 48 14.49 -19.84 13.19
CA LEU A 48 13.89 -20.19 14.49
C LEU A 48 14.96 -20.35 15.59
N GLN A 49 16.16 -20.86 15.22
CA GLN A 49 17.30 -21.00 16.10
C GLN A 49 17.86 -19.67 16.63
N SER A 50 17.67 -18.57 15.91
CA SER A 50 18.06 -17.22 16.37
C SER A 50 17.37 -16.84 17.68
N PHE A 51 16.23 -17.44 17.96
CA PHE A 51 15.41 -17.17 19.15
C PHE A 51 15.46 -18.31 20.19
N LYS A 52 16.40 -19.24 20.10
CA LYS A 52 16.47 -20.44 20.96
C LYS A 52 16.44 -20.17 22.48
N ASN A 53 16.94 -19.03 22.91
CA ASN A 53 17.02 -18.64 24.32
C ASN A 53 15.71 -17.99 24.84
N ALA A 54 14.75 -17.70 23.97
CA ALA A 54 13.48 -17.11 24.37
C ALA A 54 12.63 -18.12 25.14
N LYS A 55 12.14 -17.75 26.33
CA LYS A 55 11.15 -18.52 27.09
C LYS A 55 9.79 -18.51 26.39
N VAL A 56 9.47 -17.41 25.74
CA VAL A 56 8.28 -17.23 24.91
C VAL A 56 8.73 -16.56 23.61
N LEU A 57 8.32 -17.14 22.47
CA LEU A 57 8.54 -16.55 21.15
C LEU A 57 7.21 -16.06 20.60
N VAL A 58 7.19 -14.78 20.24
CA VAL A 58 6.04 -14.12 19.60
C VAL A 58 6.40 -13.87 18.15
N ILE A 59 5.65 -14.44 17.21
CA ILE A 59 5.76 -14.18 15.78
C ILE A 59 4.52 -13.41 15.34
N VAL A 60 4.72 -12.25 14.70
CA VAL A 60 3.64 -11.40 14.21
C VAL A 60 3.76 -11.26 12.70
N PHE A 61 2.76 -11.73 11.96
CA PHE A 61 2.64 -11.40 10.54
C PHE A 61 2.02 -10.02 10.43
N MET A 62 2.77 -9.05 9.88
CA MET A 62 2.36 -7.65 9.70
C MET A 62 2.92 -7.08 8.40
N CYS A 63 2.42 -5.94 7.99
CA CYS A 63 2.91 -5.25 6.79
C CYS A 63 2.77 -3.73 6.92
N ASN A 64 3.42 -2.99 6.02
CA ASN A 64 3.44 -1.53 6.10
C ASN A 64 2.14 -0.87 5.65
N HIS A 65 1.54 -1.36 4.53
CA HIS A 65 0.39 -0.70 3.91
C HIS A 65 -0.92 -0.88 4.70
N CYS A 66 -1.02 -1.91 5.55
CA CYS A 66 -2.25 -2.23 6.26
C CYS A 66 -2.50 -1.24 7.42
N PRO A 67 -3.60 -0.47 7.40
CA PRO A 67 -3.90 0.49 8.46
C PRO A 67 -4.10 -0.17 9.81
N THR A 68 -4.61 -1.41 9.86
CA THR A 68 -4.71 -2.17 11.11
C THR A 68 -3.33 -2.54 11.65
N SER A 69 -2.38 -2.99 10.80
CA SER A 69 -0.99 -3.21 11.24
C SER A 69 -0.37 -1.93 11.79
N GLN A 70 -0.55 -0.80 11.10
CA GLN A 70 -0.06 0.51 11.53
C GLN A 70 -0.63 0.90 12.90
N ALA A 71 -1.91 0.65 13.16
CA ALA A 71 -2.56 0.94 14.43
C ALA A 71 -1.99 0.15 15.62
N TYR A 72 -1.33 -0.97 15.36
CA TYR A 72 -0.74 -1.84 16.38
C TYR A 72 0.77 -1.66 16.56
N GLU A 73 1.48 -0.89 15.73
CA GLU A 73 2.94 -0.76 15.77
C GLU A 73 3.46 -0.31 17.14
N ASP A 74 2.92 0.76 17.70
CA ASP A 74 3.31 1.27 19.02
C ASP A 74 3.05 0.23 20.13
N ARG A 75 1.93 -0.53 20.02
CA ARG A 75 1.61 -1.58 20.98
C ARG A 75 2.60 -2.76 20.91
N MET A 76 3.09 -3.10 19.71
CA MET A 76 4.11 -4.12 19.51
C MET A 76 5.47 -3.66 20.03
N VAL A 77 5.86 -2.40 19.77
CA VAL A 77 7.07 -1.79 20.34
C VAL A 77 7.01 -1.82 21.86
N LYS A 78 5.88 -1.43 22.45
CA LYS A 78 5.66 -1.45 23.89
C LYS A 78 5.65 -2.87 24.45
N LEU A 79 4.98 -3.83 23.80
CA LEU A 79 4.97 -5.23 24.22
C LEU A 79 6.39 -5.78 24.25
N THR A 80 7.20 -5.53 23.24
CA THR A 80 8.60 -5.97 23.18
C THR A 80 9.38 -5.40 24.35
N SER A 81 9.29 -4.10 24.64
CA SER A 81 9.98 -3.46 25.75
C SER A 81 9.54 -4.01 27.11
N ASP A 82 8.23 -4.20 27.33
CA ASP A 82 7.67 -4.63 28.63
C ASP A 82 8.07 -6.08 28.99
N TYR A 83 8.34 -6.92 27.98
CA TYR A 83 8.57 -8.35 28.18
C TYR A 83 10.00 -8.83 27.90
N ALA A 84 10.87 -8.00 27.34
CA ALA A 84 12.26 -8.37 27.02
C ALA A 84 13.01 -8.95 28.22
N ALA A 85 12.96 -8.28 29.38
CA ALA A 85 13.63 -8.74 30.62
C ALA A 85 13.02 -10.03 31.19
N LYS A 86 11.81 -10.43 30.78
CA LYS A 86 11.16 -11.67 31.19
C LYS A 86 11.51 -12.85 30.27
N GLY A 87 12.35 -12.63 29.25
CA GLY A 87 12.77 -13.65 28.29
C GLY A 87 11.78 -13.90 27.16
N VAL A 88 10.99 -12.91 26.80
CA VAL A 88 10.12 -12.93 25.61
C VAL A 88 10.87 -12.30 24.44
N SER A 89 10.83 -12.94 23.28
CA SER A 89 11.30 -12.37 22.01
C SER A 89 10.13 -12.18 21.07
N LEU A 90 10.03 -11.01 20.44
CA LEU A 90 9.09 -10.73 19.36
C LEU A 90 9.86 -10.62 18.05
N VAL A 91 9.31 -11.20 17.00
CA VAL A 91 9.76 -11.06 15.62
C VAL A 91 8.55 -10.79 14.72
N ALA A 92 8.67 -9.79 13.87
CA ALA A 92 7.66 -9.49 12.86
C ALA A 92 8.08 -10.06 11.49
N ILE A 93 7.12 -10.54 10.71
CA ILE A 93 7.32 -11.07 9.36
C ILE A 93 6.33 -10.38 8.42
N ASN A 94 6.84 -9.76 7.35
CA ASN A 94 6.00 -9.29 6.26
C ASN A 94 5.78 -10.43 5.26
N PRO A 95 4.54 -10.93 5.14
CA PRO A 95 4.21 -12.06 4.27
C PRO A 95 3.82 -11.63 2.86
N ASN A 96 3.63 -10.33 2.60
CA ASN A 96 2.99 -9.84 1.40
C ASN A 96 3.89 -9.90 0.17
N ASN A 97 3.39 -10.55 -0.88
CA ASN A 97 4.03 -10.57 -2.18
C ASN A 97 3.69 -9.27 -2.95
N PRO A 98 4.69 -8.56 -3.48
CA PRO A 98 4.44 -7.35 -4.27
C PRO A 98 3.52 -7.59 -5.47
N ALA A 99 3.58 -8.79 -6.08
CA ALA A 99 2.68 -9.17 -7.18
C ALA A 99 1.23 -9.40 -6.75
N GLY A 100 0.95 -9.48 -5.45
CA GLY A 100 -0.40 -9.64 -4.89
C GLY A 100 -1.03 -8.33 -4.40
N LEU A 101 -0.33 -7.19 -4.50
CA LEU A 101 -0.74 -5.90 -3.93
C LEU A 101 -1.21 -4.93 -5.03
N ARG A 102 -2.47 -4.51 -4.99
CA ARG A 102 -3.02 -3.52 -5.92
C ARG A 102 -2.71 -2.09 -5.48
N LEU A 103 -2.64 -1.15 -6.45
CA LEU A 103 -2.36 0.26 -6.15
C LEU A 103 -3.40 0.91 -5.22
N ASP A 104 -4.69 0.63 -5.42
CA ASP A 104 -5.77 1.16 -4.58
C ASP A 104 -5.72 0.66 -3.12
N GLU A 105 -5.09 -0.50 -2.87
CA GLU A 105 -4.85 -1.01 -1.52
C GLU A 105 -3.76 -0.24 -0.77
N LEU A 106 -2.87 0.45 -1.49
CA LEU A 106 -1.85 1.34 -0.93
C LEU A 106 -2.41 2.70 -0.47
N GLY A 107 -3.65 3.03 -0.81
CA GLY A 107 -4.26 4.33 -0.51
C GLY A 107 -4.30 4.71 0.98
N TYR A 108 -3.98 3.81 1.89
CA TYR A 108 -3.92 4.02 3.34
C TYR A 108 -2.49 4.12 3.88
N SER A 109 -1.50 4.25 3.03
CA SER A 109 -0.10 4.32 3.40
C SER A 109 0.71 5.22 2.45
N ASP A 110 1.78 5.79 2.96
CA ASP A 110 2.84 6.42 2.17
C ASP A 110 3.85 5.39 1.65
N LEU A 111 3.88 4.20 2.25
CA LEU A 111 4.83 3.13 1.95
C LEU A 111 4.10 1.85 1.53
N GLY A 112 4.65 1.16 0.55
CA GLY A 112 4.30 -0.20 0.21
C GLY A 112 4.98 -1.22 1.10
N ASP A 113 5.00 -2.49 0.64
CA ASP A 113 5.51 -3.63 1.39
C ASP A 113 6.84 -4.17 0.84
N SER A 114 7.56 -3.40 0.02
CA SER A 114 8.89 -3.80 -0.45
C SER A 114 9.90 -3.85 0.70
N PHE A 115 10.97 -4.63 0.52
CA PHE A 115 12.02 -4.75 1.54
C PHE A 115 12.67 -3.41 1.91
N GLU A 116 12.83 -2.50 0.93
CA GLU A 116 13.38 -1.17 1.20
C GLU A 116 12.38 -0.29 1.97
N GLU A 117 11.10 -0.32 1.62
CA GLU A 117 10.06 0.43 2.35
C GLU A 117 9.88 -0.09 3.79
N MET A 118 10.10 -1.39 4.04
CA MET A 118 10.14 -1.95 5.40
C MET A 118 11.23 -1.30 6.25
N LYS A 119 12.42 -1.04 5.70
CA LYS A 119 13.53 -0.35 6.40
C LYS A 119 13.12 1.07 6.79
N ILE A 120 12.48 1.80 5.86
CA ILE A 120 11.98 3.16 6.10
C ILE A 120 10.95 3.14 7.22
N ARG A 121 9.95 2.24 7.12
CA ARG A 121 8.89 2.11 8.13
C ARG A 121 9.44 1.81 9.51
N ALA A 122 10.29 0.80 9.63
CA ALA A 122 10.87 0.39 10.90
C ALA A 122 11.70 1.51 11.55
N LYS A 123 12.44 2.28 10.75
CA LYS A 123 13.19 3.45 11.23
C LYS A 123 12.25 4.54 11.74
N ASN A 124 11.21 4.88 11.00
CA ASN A 124 10.27 5.93 11.33
C ASN A 124 9.48 5.60 12.62
N MET A 125 9.06 4.35 12.75
CA MET A 125 8.29 3.84 13.90
C MET A 125 9.17 3.31 15.03
N LYS A 126 10.51 3.39 14.89
CA LYS A 126 11.50 2.98 15.92
C LYS A 126 11.27 1.54 16.38
N PHE A 127 11.07 0.60 15.46
CA PHE A 127 10.88 -0.81 15.79
C PHE A 127 12.08 -1.34 16.61
N ASN A 128 11.77 -1.97 17.72
CA ASN A 128 12.75 -2.55 18.66
C ASN A 128 12.76 -4.10 18.61
N PHE A 129 12.31 -4.66 17.50
CA PHE A 129 12.23 -6.09 17.20
C PHE A 129 12.71 -6.36 15.77
N PRO A 130 13.19 -7.58 15.45
CA PRO A 130 13.51 -7.96 14.08
C PRO A 130 12.26 -7.89 13.17
N TYR A 131 12.42 -7.30 11.99
CA TYR A 131 11.37 -7.27 10.96
C TYR A 131 11.90 -7.99 9.72
N LEU A 132 11.27 -9.10 9.36
CA LEU A 132 11.73 -10.05 8.37
C LEU A 132 10.84 -10.03 7.15
N TYR A 133 11.40 -10.38 5.99
CA TYR A 133 10.69 -10.38 4.72
C TYR A 133 10.55 -11.80 4.16
N ASP A 134 9.31 -12.24 3.92
CA ASP A 134 8.93 -13.52 3.30
C ASP A 134 8.17 -13.32 1.99
N GLY A 135 7.86 -12.08 1.62
CA GLY A 135 6.92 -11.76 0.55
C GLY A 135 7.29 -12.28 -0.84
N GLU A 136 8.57 -12.48 -1.16
CA GLU A 136 8.96 -13.04 -2.46
C GLU A 136 8.69 -14.54 -2.56
N THR A 137 8.88 -15.28 -1.48
CA THR A 137 8.80 -16.74 -1.47
C THR A 137 7.52 -17.27 -0.84
N GLU A 138 6.97 -16.54 0.14
CA GLU A 138 5.81 -16.90 0.95
C GLU A 138 5.93 -18.27 1.66
N VAL A 139 7.15 -18.84 1.70
CA VAL A 139 7.38 -20.19 2.22
C VAL A 139 7.08 -20.26 3.71
N THR A 140 7.45 -19.23 4.47
CA THR A 140 7.18 -19.17 5.90
C THR A 140 5.71 -18.90 6.15
N ALA A 141 5.14 -17.90 5.49
CA ALA A 141 3.73 -17.56 5.62
C ALA A 141 2.83 -18.77 5.29
N ASN A 142 3.14 -19.52 4.23
CA ASN A 142 2.40 -20.74 3.88
C ASN A 142 2.42 -21.81 4.98
N LYS A 143 3.53 -21.94 5.72
CA LYS A 143 3.64 -22.92 6.82
C LYS A 143 2.86 -22.50 8.07
N TYR A 144 2.77 -21.21 8.35
CA TYR A 144 2.07 -20.67 9.52
C TYR A 144 0.58 -20.41 9.25
N GLY A 145 0.21 -20.14 7.99
CA GLY A 145 -1.14 -19.84 7.56
C GLY A 145 -1.76 -18.60 8.23
N PRO A 146 -1.10 -17.41 8.22
CA PRO A 146 -1.73 -16.20 8.70
C PRO A 146 -2.92 -15.84 7.81
N VAL A 147 -4.01 -15.37 8.39
CA VAL A 147 -5.24 -15.01 7.65
C VAL A 147 -5.39 -13.52 7.42
N ALA A 148 -4.67 -12.71 8.19
CA ALA A 148 -4.69 -11.25 8.10
C ALA A 148 -3.37 -10.64 8.56
N THR A 149 -3.20 -9.34 8.39
CA THR A 149 -2.17 -8.52 9.04
C THR A 149 -2.83 -7.45 9.92
N PRO A 150 -2.53 -7.38 11.24
CA PRO A 150 -1.62 -8.27 11.98
C PRO A 150 -2.27 -9.61 12.38
N HIS A 151 -1.48 -10.69 12.41
CA HIS A 151 -1.85 -11.98 13.00
C HIS A 151 -0.71 -12.47 13.88
N ILE A 152 -0.98 -12.76 15.16
CA ILE A 152 0.04 -13.13 16.16
C ILE A 152 -0.01 -14.64 16.47
N PHE A 153 1.19 -15.23 16.61
CA PHE A 153 1.41 -16.61 17.02
C PHE A 153 2.37 -16.61 18.21
N ILE A 154 1.99 -17.21 19.34
CA ILE A 154 2.78 -17.22 20.55
C ILE A 154 3.14 -18.66 20.92
N PHE A 155 4.45 -18.89 21.04
CA PHE A 155 5.04 -20.19 21.30
C PHE A 155 5.70 -20.20 22.67
N ASP A 156 5.60 -21.35 23.37
CA ASP A 156 6.33 -21.59 24.61
C ASP A 156 7.83 -21.90 24.36
N LYS A 157 8.56 -22.24 25.43
CA LYS A 157 10.00 -22.57 25.38
C LYS A 157 10.31 -23.77 24.49
N ASP A 158 9.39 -24.70 24.36
CA ASP A 158 9.51 -25.92 23.54
C ASP A 158 9.02 -25.68 22.10
N ARG A 159 8.74 -24.40 21.74
CA ARG A 159 8.23 -23.97 20.44
C ARG A 159 6.91 -24.61 20.07
N LYS A 160 6.08 -24.92 21.05
CA LYS A 160 4.69 -25.34 20.84
C LYS A 160 3.79 -24.13 20.79
N LEU A 161 2.90 -24.05 19.78
CA LEU A 161 1.94 -22.98 19.65
C LEU A 161 0.94 -23.02 20.81
N ARG A 162 0.86 -21.93 21.55
CA ARG A 162 -0.04 -21.81 22.69
C ARG A 162 -1.15 -20.80 22.48
N TYR A 163 -0.94 -19.84 21.58
CA TYR A 163 -1.93 -18.84 21.24
C TYR A 163 -1.76 -18.42 19.78
N ASN A 164 -2.89 -18.26 19.06
CA ASN A 164 -2.93 -17.55 17.79
C ASN A 164 -4.17 -16.63 17.72
N GLY A 165 -4.03 -15.49 17.03
CA GLY A 165 -5.15 -14.57 16.85
C GLY A 165 -4.74 -13.10 16.79
N ARG A 166 -5.47 -12.26 17.48
CA ARG A 166 -5.26 -10.80 17.56
C ARG A 166 -4.34 -10.41 18.70
N ILE A 167 -3.79 -9.19 18.64
CA ILE A 167 -2.93 -8.64 19.70
C ILE A 167 -3.79 -8.22 20.91
N ASP A 168 -4.88 -7.52 20.66
CA ASP A 168 -5.93 -7.18 21.62
C ASP A 168 -7.28 -6.98 20.88
N ASP A 169 -8.35 -6.61 21.57
CA ASP A 169 -9.69 -6.50 21.01
C ASP A 169 -10.04 -5.10 20.47
N MET A 170 -9.06 -4.19 20.32
CA MET A 170 -9.30 -2.81 19.95
C MET A 170 -8.38 -2.34 18.82
N GLU A 171 -8.90 -2.27 17.60
CA GLU A 171 -8.16 -1.74 16.44
C GLU A 171 -7.80 -0.26 16.59
N ASN A 172 -8.74 0.55 17.08
CA ASN A 172 -8.53 1.98 17.20
C ASN A 172 -7.50 2.31 18.29
N PRO A 173 -6.31 2.87 17.94
CA PRO A 173 -5.24 3.15 18.92
C PRO A 173 -5.62 4.22 19.94
N ALA A 174 -6.61 5.07 19.66
CA ALA A 174 -7.10 6.09 20.59
C ALA A 174 -8.03 5.52 21.67
N LYS A 175 -8.44 4.25 21.55
CA LYS A 175 -9.34 3.59 22.51
C LYS A 175 -8.61 2.55 23.34
N THR A 176 -9.07 2.35 24.57
CA THR A 176 -8.52 1.34 25.47
C THR A 176 -9.10 -0.04 25.15
N PRO A 177 -8.27 -1.07 24.97
CA PRO A 177 -8.74 -2.44 24.83
C PRO A 177 -9.46 -2.93 26.09
N HIS A 178 -10.50 -3.76 25.91
CA HIS A 178 -11.16 -4.47 27.00
C HIS A 178 -10.42 -5.79 27.32
N SER A 179 -9.74 -6.38 26.33
CA SER A 179 -8.95 -7.60 26.49
C SER A 179 -7.56 -7.42 25.86
N LEU A 180 -6.50 -7.68 26.65
CA LEU A 180 -5.11 -7.67 26.21
C LEU A 180 -4.67 -9.10 25.83
N ASP A 181 -5.32 -9.69 24.82
CA ASP A 181 -5.27 -11.12 24.52
C ASP A 181 -3.84 -11.68 24.41
N ALA A 182 -2.97 -11.03 23.65
CA ALA A 182 -1.56 -11.47 23.51
C ALA A 182 -0.80 -11.36 24.84
N ARG A 183 -0.99 -10.29 25.62
CA ARG A 183 -0.35 -10.12 26.93
C ARG A 183 -0.83 -11.18 27.92
N ASN A 184 -2.14 -11.44 27.95
CA ASN A 184 -2.73 -12.47 28.80
C ASN A 184 -2.15 -13.86 28.48
N ALA A 185 -1.98 -14.16 27.17
CA ALA A 185 -1.38 -15.42 26.73
C ALA A 185 0.11 -15.51 27.14
N ILE A 186 0.90 -14.47 26.96
CA ILE A 186 2.32 -14.41 27.37
C ILE A 186 2.44 -14.60 28.88
N ASP A 187 1.63 -13.88 29.67
CA ASP A 187 1.68 -13.98 31.14
C ASP A 187 1.27 -15.37 31.64
N ALA A 188 0.29 -16.02 31.01
CA ALA A 188 -0.09 -17.40 31.33
C ALA A 188 1.06 -18.37 31.04
N ILE A 189 1.73 -18.27 29.89
CA ILE A 189 2.88 -19.13 29.53
C ILE A 189 4.02 -18.95 30.55
N LEU A 190 4.38 -17.69 30.85
CA LEU A 190 5.44 -17.37 31.79
C LEU A 190 5.15 -17.89 33.21
N ALA A 191 3.87 -17.92 33.59
CA ALA A 191 3.40 -18.45 34.89
C ALA A 191 3.20 -19.98 34.87
N GLY A 192 3.44 -20.68 33.76
CA GLY A 192 3.16 -22.12 33.63
C GLY A 192 1.68 -22.48 33.70
N LYS A 193 0.78 -21.55 33.38
CA LYS A 193 -0.68 -21.73 33.41
C LYS A 193 -1.22 -21.98 32.01
N GLU A 194 -2.39 -22.58 31.95
CA GLU A 194 -3.15 -22.70 30.73
C GLU A 194 -3.70 -21.33 30.26
N ILE A 195 -3.81 -21.15 28.95
CA ILE A 195 -4.38 -19.95 28.34
C ILE A 195 -5.89 -20.13 28.25
N ALA A 196 -6.64 -19.26 28.90
CA ALA A 196 -8.10 -19.35 28.96
C ALA A 196 -8.76 -19.25 27.56
N VAL A 197 -8.21 -18.41 26.67
CA VAL A 197 -8.68 -18.24 25.30
C VAL A 197 -7.47 -18.39 24.35
N PRO A 198 -7.14 -19.62 23.91
CA PRO A 198 -5.93 -19.87 23.11
C PRO A 198 -6.07 -19.44 21.64
N VAL A 199 -7.26 -19.18 21.16
CA VAL A 199 -7.54 -18.72 19.80
C VAL A 199 -8.53 -17.57 19.83
N THR A 200 -8.19 -16.47 19.15
CA THR A 200 -9.10 -15.34 18.98
C THR A 200 -9.28 -15.01 17.50
N LYS A 201 -10.43 -14.41 17.15
CA LYS A 201 -10.67 -13.97 15.77
C LYS A 201 -9.70 -12.82 15.43
N THR A 202 -8.90 -13.02 14.39
CA THR A 202 -8.02 -12.00 13.81
C THR A 202 -8.84 -11.02 12.97
N PHE A 203 -8.43 -9.77 12.94
CA PHE A 203 -8.95 -8.74 12.05
C PHE A 203 -7.78 -7.95 11.44
N GLY A 204 -8.03 -7.34 10.29
CA GLY A 204 -7.02 -6.61 9.52
C GLY A 204 -7.12 -6.87 8.03
N CYS A 205 -6.11 -6.45 7.28
CA CYS A 205 -6.05 -6.65 5.83
C CYS A 205 -5.70 -8.12 5.51
N SER A 206 -6.30 -8.65 4.45
CA SER A 206 -5.96 -10.00 3.97
C SER A 206 -4.51 -10.05 3.46
N ILE A 207 -3.82 -11.17 3.66
CA ILE A 207 -2.49 -11.42 3.12
C ILE A 207 -2.51 -11.25 1.59
N LYS A 208 -1.46 -10.63 1.05
CA LYS A 208 -1.28 -10.41 -0.39
C LYS A 208 -0.45 -11.55 -0.98
N TRP A 209 -1.10 -12.70 -1.14
CA TRP A 209 -0.49 -13.87 -1.76
C TRP A 209 -0.19 -13.64 -3.24
N ALA A 210 0.88 -14.21 -3.77
CA ALA A 210 1.26 -14.11 -5.19
C ALA A 210 0.14 -14.55 -6.14
N GLU A 211 -0.66 -15.53 -5.76
CA GLU A 211 -1.83 -15.99 -6.51
C GLU A 211 -2.89 -14.89 -6.74
N LYS A 212 -2.88 -13.84 -5.92
CA LYS A 212 -3.76 -12.66 -6.08
C LYS A 212 -3.34 -11.75 -7.24
N SER A 213 -2.20 -11.99 -7.90
CA SER A 213 -1.78 -11.25 -9.11
C SER A 213 -2.86 -11.20 -10.20
N VAL A 214 -3.69 -12.23 -10.31
CA VAL A 214 -4.85 -12.25 -11.21
C VAL A 214 -5.81 -11.09 -10.97
N TRP A 215 -5.94 -10.62 -9.73
CA TRP A 215 -6.80 -9.47 -9.39
C TRP A 215 -6.13 -8.15 -9.76
N ILE A 216 -4.79 -8.07 -9.74
CA ILE A 216 -4.02 -6.92 -10.23
C ILE A 216 -4.21 -6.78 -11.73
N ASP A 217 -4.03 -7.88 -12.49
CA ASP A 217 -4.25 -7.88 -13.93
C ASP A 217 -5.68 -7.43 -14.28
N LYS A 218 -6.68 -7.93 -13.55
CA LYS A 218 -8.08 -7.50 -13.72
C LYS A 218 -8.26 -6.00 -13.45
N ALA A 219 -7.66 -5.47 -12.39
CA ALA A 219 -7.71 -4.04 -12.07
C ALA A 219 -7.07 -3.21 -13.18
N GLN A 220 -5.88 -3.58 -13.65
CA GLN A 220 -5.20 -2.91 -14.77
C GLN A 220 -6.02 -2.95 -16.06
N ILE A 221 -6.65 -4.08 -16.38
CA ILE A 221 -7.56 -4.20 -17.55
C ILE A 221 -8.76 -3.27 -17.40
N GLN A 222 -9.31 -3.10 -16.20
CA GLN A 222 -10.42 -2.17 -15.97
C GLN A 222 -9.97 -0.72 -16.09
N TRP A 223 -8.83 -0.34 -15.52
CA TRP A 223 -8.26 1.00 -15.64
C TRP A 223 -7.95 1.36 -17.10
N ALA A 224 -7.42 0.39 -17.88
CA ALA A 224 -7.18 0.59 -19.32
C ALA A 224 -8.44 0.86 -20.14
N LYS A 225 -9.63 0.52 -19.64
CA LYS A 225 -10.93 0.79 -20.27
C LYS A 225 -11.55 2.12 -19.84
N GLU A 226 -10.99 2.77 -18.84
CA GLU A 226 -11.51 4.06 -18.38
C GLU A 226 -11.37 5.11 -19.49
N PRO A 227 -12.41 5.95 -19.71
CA PRO A 227 -12.36 6.94 -20.77
C PRO A 227 -11.33 8.02 -20.44
N VAL A 228 -10.44 8.30 -21.39
CA VAL A 228 -9.50 9.41 -21.33
C VAL A 228 -10.01 10.52 -22.25
N LYS A 229 -10.31 11.67 -21.68
CA LYS A 229 -10.79 12.86 -22.38
C LYS A 229 -9.80 14.00 -22.22
N LEU A 230 -9.85 14.97 -23.12
CA LEU A 230 -9.08 16.19 -23.05
C LEU A 230 -10.02 17.36 -23.42
N ASP A 231 -10.45 18.09 -22.42
CA ASP A 231 -11.34 19.24 -22.57
C ASP A 231 -10.52 20.53 -22.73
N THR A 232 -11.17 21.63 -23.10
CA THR A 232 -10.54 22.94 -23.24
C THR A 232 -10.69 23.75 -21.96
N LEU A 233 -9.70 24.59 -21.63
CA LEU A 233 -9.70 25.40 -20.42
C LEU A 233 -9.14 26.80 -20.71
N SER A 234 -9.88 27.85 -20.31
CA SER A 234 -9.40 29.25 -20.32
C SER A 234 -8.65 29.59 -19.04
N ALA A 235 -8.05 30.78 -18.99
CA ALA A 235 -7.41 31.29 -17.76
C ALA A 235 -8.40 31.40 -16.58
N ASP A 236 -9.63 31.84 -16.83
CA ASP A 236 -10.65 31.86 -15.78
C ASP A 236 -11.09 30.45 -15.37
N GLY A 237 -11.13 29.52 -16.32
CA GLY A 237 -11.37 28.10 -16.02
C GLY A 237 -10.28 27.50 -15.14
N ILE A 238 -9.01 27.88 -15.31
CA ILE A 238 -7.91 27.48 -14.44
C ILE A 238 -8.16 27.98 -13.00
N LYS A 239 -8.55 29.24 -12.83
CA LYS A 239 -8.88 29.79 -11.51
C LYS A 239 -10.02 29.03 -10.83
N GLU A 240 -11.05 28.63 -11.59
CA GLU A 240 -12.15 27.79 -11.07
C GLU A 240 -11.67 26.38 -10.66
N VAL A 241 -10.80 25.77 -11.45
CA VAL A 241 -10.16 24.50 -11.08
C VAL A 241 -9.40 24.66 -9.76
N LEU A 242 -8.64 25.74 -9.59
CA LEU A 242 -7.84 25.96 -8.38
C LEU A 242 -8.65 26.39 -7.15
N LYS A 243 -9.87 26.93 -7.32
CA LYS A 243 -10.78 27.15 -6.18
C LYS A 243 -11.23 25.87 -5.50
N ASN A 244 -11.13 24.76 -6.19
CA ASN A 244 -11.42 23.43 -5.67
C ASN A 244 -12.72 23.34 -4.85
N HIS A 245 -13.86 23.57 -5.48
CA HIS A 245 -15.18 23.50 -4.83
C HIS A 245 -15.64 22.06 -4.49
N THR A 246 -14.71 21.07 -4.52
CA THR A 246 -15.00 19.70 -4.13
C THR A 246 -14.60 19.45 -2.66
N ASP A 247 -14.95 18.28 -2.16
CA ASP A 247 -14.50 17.80 -0.83
C ASP A 247 -13.21 16.97 -0.91
N LYS A 248 -12.48 17.06 -2.04
CA LYS A 248 -11.28 16.25 -2.33
C LYS A 248 -10.02 17.10 -2.32
N LEU A 249 -8.91 16.48 -1.93
CA LEU A 249 -7.58 17.02 -2.19
C LEU A 249 -7.31 16.94 -3.71
N ARG A 250 -6.92 18.04 -4.33
CA ARG A 250 -6.72 18.09 -5.78
C ARG A 250 -5.23 18.16 -6.12
N LEU A 251 -4.74 17.15 -6.86
CA LEU A 251 -3.42 17.15 -7.46
C LEU A 251 -3.52 17.76 -8.86
N VAL A 252 -2.91 18.93 -9.06
CA VAL A 252 -2.90 19.64 -10.35
C VAL A 252 -1.50 19.61 -10.92
N ASN A 253 -1.35 19.16 -12.18
CA ASN A 253 -0.07 19.15 -12.88
C ASN A 253 -0.17 19.91 -14.20
N LEU A 254 0.74 20.86 -14.40
CA LEU A 254 0.92 21.56 -15.65
C LEU A 254 2.06 20.94 -16.44
N TRP A 255 1.77 20.58 -17.67
CA TRP A 255 2.68 19.80 -18.51
C TRP A 255 2.55 20.14 -19.99
N ALA A 256 3.43 19.56 -20.83
CA ALA A 256 3.29 19.63 -22.28
C ALA A 256 3.95 18.41 -22.96
N THR A 257 3.50 18.07 -24.16
CA THR A 257 4.07 16.93 -24.92
C THR A 257 5.52 17.15 -25.37
N TRP A 258 6.00 18.38 -25.40
CA TRP A 258 7.36 18.76 -25.74
C TRP A 258 8.29 18.91 -24.50
N CYS A 259 7.73 18.82 -23.31
CA CYS A 259 8.46 18.93 -22.05
C CYS A 259 8.98 17.52 -21.64
N GLY A 260 10.27 17.29 -21.78
CA GLY A 260 10.89 15.98 -21.47
C GLY A 260 10.66 15.50 -20.05
N PRO A 261 10.97 16.31 -19.01
CA PRO A 261 10.71 15.94 -17.61
C PRO A 261 9.23 15.64 -17.35
N CYS A 262 8.29 16.43 -17.91
CA CYS A 262 6.86 16.20 -17.77
C CYS A 262 6.44 14.81 -18.27
N VAL A 263 6.94 14.44 -19.46
CA VAL A 263 6.65 13.14 -20.08
C VAL A 263 7.20 11.98 -19.24
N ALA A 264 8.37 12.19 -18.61
CA ALA A 264 9.00 11.18 -17.76
C ALA A 264 8.18 10.92 -16.49
N GLU A 265 7.80 11.95 -15.73
CA GLU A 265 7.09 11.84 -14.46
C GLU A 265 5.60 11.46 -14.59
N PHE A 266 5.00 11.61 -15.77
CA PHE A 266 3.54 11.51 -15.93
C PHE A 266 2.97 10.15 -15.47
N SER A 267 3.74 9.08 -15.60
CA SER A 267 3.34 7.76 -15.11
C SER A 267 3.21 7.69 -13.59
N ASP A 268 4.05 8.44 -12.87
CA ASP A 268 4.01 8.50 -11.41
C ASP A 268 2.77 9.24 -10.94
N LEU A 269 2.40 10.33 -11.63
CA LEU A 269 1.14 11.06 -11.36
C LEU A 269 -0.11 10.19 -11.59
N VAL A 270 -0.12 9.39 -12.65
CA VAL A 270 -1.19 8.42 -12.91
C VAL A 270 -1.23 7.35 -11.82
N THR A 271 -0.07 6.87 -11.38
CA THR A 271 0.05 5.91 -10.26
C THR A 271 -0.51 6.50 -8.97
N LEU A 272 -0.15 7.74 -8.63
CA LEU A 272 -0.70 8.45 -7.46
C LEU A 272 -2.23 8.59 -7.54
N ASN A 273 -2.76 8.92 -8.72
CA ASN A 273 -4.20 8.96 -8.92
C ASN A 273 -4.86 7.60 -8.64
N HIS A 274 -4.37 6.50 -9.23
CA HIS A 274 -4.92 5.17 -8.98
C HIS A 274 -4.77 4.71 -7.52
N THR A 275 -3.72 5.16 -6.84
CA THR A 275 -3.48 4.85 -5.42
C THR A 275 -4.48 5.55 -4.51
N TYR A 276 -4.76 6.84 -4.75
CA TYR A 276 -5.44 7.67 -3.75
C TYR A 276 -6.83 8.19 -4.17
N ARG A 277 -7.28 8.01 -5.43
CA ARG A 277 -8.57 8.55 -5.90
C ARG A 277 -9.78 8.07 -5.10
N ASP A 278 -9.75 6.82 -4.63
CA ASP A 278 -10.81 6.24 -3.80
C ASP A 278 -10.75 6.71 -2.34
N ARG A 279 -9.71 7.48 -2.01
CA ARG A 279 -9.46 8.07 -0.69
C ARG A 279 -9.68 9.59 -0.66
N GLY A 280 -10.19 10.16 -1.72
CA GLY A 280 -10.47 11.59 -1.79
C GLY A 280 -9.39 12.42 -2.46
N LEU A 281 -8.49 11.81 -3.27
CA LEU A 281 -7.64 12.53 -4.21
C LEU A 281 -8.36 12.69 -5.56
N GLU A 282 -8.23 13.86 -6.17
CA GLU A 282 -8.65 14.11 -7.55
C GLU A 282 -7.45 14.59 -8.36
N PHE A 283 -7.18 13.93 -9.48
CA PHE A 283 -6.08 14.31 -10.37
C PHE A 283 -6.58 15.17 -11.54
N VAL A 284 -5.96 16.33 -11.72
CA VAL A 284 -6.20 17.27 -12.80
C VAL A 284 -4.90 17.53 -13.56
N SER A 285 -4.88 17.30 -14.86
CA SER A 285 -3.76 17.68 -15.72
C SER A 285 -4.14 18.84 -16.65
N ILE A 286 -3.24 19.81 -16.79
CA ILE A 286 -3.46 20.98 -17.67
C ILE A 286 -2.29 21.04 -18.67
N SER A 287 -2.58 20.76 -19.94
CA SER A 287 -1.59 20.85 -21.01
C SER A 287 -1.38 22.30 -21.47
N ALA A 288 -0.11 22.71 -21.52
CA ALA A 288 0.34 23.95 -22.10
C ALA A 288 0.70 23.83 -23.60
N ASP A 289 0.36 22.71 -24.24
CA ASP A 289 0.51 22.54 -25.68
C ASP A 289 -0.32 23.59 -26.45
N ASP A 290 0.05 23.83 -27.71
CA ASP A 290 -0.78 24.58 -28.64
C ASP A 290 -2.13 23.86 -28.83
N PRO A 291 -3.27 24.55 -28.73
CA PRO A 291 -4.59 23.95 -28.95
C PRO A 291 -4.72 23.22 -30.31
N ALA A 292 -4.01 23.64 -31.33
CA ALA A 292 -3.94 22.93 -32.61
C ALA A 292 -3.30 21.54 -32.53
N LYS A 293 -2.59 21.25 -31.43
CA LYS A 293 -1.96 19.95 -31.15
C LYS A 293 -2.76 19.10 -30.16
N LYS A 294 -4.02 19.43 -29.95
CA LYS A 294 -4.91 18.72 -28.99
C LYS A 294 -4.89 17.20 -29.20
N ASP A 295 -4.93 16.72 -30.44
CA ASP A 295 -4.92 15.28 -30.72
C ASP A 295 -3.61 14.60 -30.28
N LYS A 296 -2.47 15.30 -30.40
CA LYS A 296 -1.18 14.78 -29.92
C LYS A 296 -1.19 14.65 -28.40
N ALA A 297 -1.68 15.66 -27.69
CA ALA A 297 -1.81 15.65 -26.24
C ALA A 297 -2.79 14.56 -25.78
N LEU A 298 -3.96 14.43 -26.41
CA LEU A 298 -4.92 13.36 -26.11
C LEU A 298 -4.32 11.97 -26.33
N GLY A 299 -3.64 11.76 -27.46
CA GLY A 299 -2.98 10.48 -27.75
C GLY A 299 -1.89 10.13 -26.72
N PHE A 300 -1.19 11.12 -26.15
CA PHE A 300 -0.26 10.91 -25.05
C PHE A 300 -1.00 10.46 -23.77
N LEU A 301 -2.04 11.18 -23.36
CA LEU A 301 -2.86 10.86 -22.19
C LEU A 301 -3.47 9.44 -22.26
N GLN A 302 -3.96 9.06 -23.45
CA GLN A 302 -4.50 7.73 -23.71
C GLN A 302 -3.44 6.63 -23.53
N ARG A 303 -2.22 6.82 -24.05
CA ARG A 303 -1.11 5.88 -23.84
C ARG A 303 -0.70 5.77 -22.39
N LYS A 304 -0.85 6.85 -21.60
CA LYS A 304 -0.58 6.87 -20.15
C LYS A 304 -1.77 6.41 -19.30
N GLN A 305 -2.94 6.13 -19.93
CA GLN A 305 -4.17 5.75 -19.23
C GLN A 305 -4.59 6.81 -18.18
N ALA A 306 -4.42 8.08 -18.52
CA ALA A 306 -4.70 9.20 -17.63
C ALA A 306 -6.20 9.51 -17.57
N SER A 307 -6.95 8.70 -16.83
CA SER A 307 -8.41 8.80 -16.69
C SER A 307 -8.91 9.92 -15.76
N GLY A 308 -8.02 10.75 -15.24
CA GLY A 308 -8.38 11.96 -14.48
C GLY A 308 -9.01 13.06 -15.31
N LEU A 309 -9.16 14.24 -14.72
CA LEU A 309 -9.62 15.44 -15.40
C LEU A 309 -8.46 16.03 -16.21
N ASN A 310 -8.57 16.03 -17.53
CA ASN A 310 -7.49 16.53 -18.38
C ASN A 310 -7.98 17.70 -19.23
N TYR A 311 -7.21 18.76 -19.25
CA TYR A 311 -7.49 19.99 -19.95
C TYR A 311 -6.33 20.43 -20.84
N ILE A 312 -6.63 21.13 -21.93
CA ILE A 312 -5.67 21.89 -22.71
C ILE A 312 -6.02 23.37 -22.64
N TYR A 313 -5.01 24.18 -22.31
CA TYR A 313 -5.20 25.63 -22.24
C TYR A 313 -5.42 26.21 -23.64
N THR A 314 -6.47 27.04 -23.79
CA THR A 314 -6.87 27.60 -25.08
C THR A 314 -6.65 29.11 -25.23
N GLY A 315 -6.06 29.76 -24.23
CA GLY A 315 -5.72 31.19 -24.34
C GLY A 315 -4.48 31.43 -25.24
N ASP A 316 -4.50 32.55 -25.97
CA ASP A 316 -3.38 32.96 -26.83
C ASP A 316 -2.16 33.44 -26.02
N ASP A 317 -2.39 33.88 -24.78
CA ASP A 317 -1.40 34.47 -23.90
C ASP A 317 -1.00 33.49 -22.79
N LYS A 318 0.24 33.00 -22.84
CA LYS A 318 0.78 32.10 -21.81
C LYS A 318 1.00 32.78 -20.46
N TYR A 319 1.21 34.09 -20.43
CA TYR A 319 1.33 34.83 -19.16
C TYR A 319 0.02 34.82 -18.38
N LYS A 320 -1.13 34.90 -19.07
CA LYS A 320 -2.45 34.74 -18.42
C LYS A 320 -2.65 33.36 -17.81
N MET A 321 -2.09 32.31 -18.42
CA MET A 321 -2.09 30.97 -17.83
C MET A 321 -1.25 30.95 -16.54
N ILE A 322 -0.04 31.52 -16.58
CA ILE A 322 0.86 31.59 -15.44
C ILE A 322 0.22 32.33 -14.28
N GLU A 323 -0.31 33.54 -14.51
CA GLU A 323 -1.02 34.34 -13.50
C GLU A 323 -2.25 33.62 -12.94
N ALA A 324 -2.96 32.85 -13.75
CA ALA A 324 -4.13 32.12 -13.31
C ALA A 324 -3.79 30.91 -12.43
N VAL A 325 -2.60 30.32 -12.63
CA VAL A 325 -2.13 29.17 -11.85
C VAL A 325 -1.49 29.61 -10.54
N ASP A 326 -0.42 30.39 -10.62
CA ASP A 326 0.30 30.95 -9.47
C ASP A 326 1.11 32.16 -9.92
N PRO A 327 0.82 33.37 -9.43
CA PRO A 327 1.59 34.56 -9.78
C PRO A 327 3.09 34.50 -9.43
N LYS A 328 3.52 33.54 -8.62
CA LYS A 328 4.93 33.33 -8.27
C LYS A 328 5.64 32.34 -9.18
N TRP A 329 4.87 31.59 -10.00
CA TRP A 329 5.44 30.64 -10.95
C TRP A 329 6.02 31.36 -12.16
N ASP A 330 7.24 31.01 -12.56
CA ASP A 330 7.94 31.62 -13.71
C ASP A 330 7.53 31.01 -15.08
N GLY A 331 6.64 30.00 -15.08
CA GLY A 331 6.17 29.34 -16.30
C GLY A 331 6.98 28.12 -16.73
N ALA A 332 8.02 27.72 -15.99
CA ALA A 332 8.77 26.51 -16.31
C ALA A 332 7.98 25.23 -15.96
N LEU A 333 8.05 24.26 -16.87
CA LEU A 333 7.33 22.99 -16.75
C LEU A 333 8.29 21.84 -16.38
N PRO A 334 7.77 20.82 -15.65
CA PRO A 334 6.43 20.69 -15.08
C PRO A 334 6.22 21.59 -13.86
N TYR A 335 4.94 21.84 -13.51
CA TYR A 335 4.57 22.50 -12.29
C TYR A 335 3.43 21.74 -11.61
N THR A 336 3.63 21.35 -10.36
CA THR A 336 2.71 20.48 -9.63
C THR A 336 2.22 21.16 -8.36
N LEU A 337 0.89 21.12 -8.15
CA LEU A 337 0.22 21.70 -6.99
C LEU A 337 -0.62 20.66 -6.27
N LEU A 338 -0.73 20.77 -4.93
CA LEU A 338 -1.81 20.18 -4.15
C LEU A 338 -2.69 21.30 -3.61
N VAL A 339 -3.99 21.17 -3.85
CA VAL A 339 -4.99 22.18 -3.52
C VAL A 339 -6.07 21.56 -2.67
N GLU A 340 -6.17 22.02 -1.43
CA GLU A 340 -7.29 21.66 -0.52
C GLU A 340 -8.61 22.27 -1.03
N PRO A 341 -9.77 21.79 -0.55
CA PRO A 341 -11.04 22.50 -0.74
C PRO A 341 -10.90 23.98 -0.37
N ASP A 342 -11.68 24.81 -1.05
CA ASP A 342 -11.64 26.27 -0.94
C ASP A 342 -10.36 26.94 -1.48
N GLY A 343 -9.54 26.19 -2.25
CA GLY A 343 -8.45 26.74 -3.05
C GLY A 343 -7.15 26.98 -2.30
N LYS A 344 -6.99 26.45 -1.08
CA LYS A 344 -5.72 26.57 -0.37
C LYS A 344 -4.65 25.66 -0.99
N ILE A 345 -3.58 26.24 -1.53
CA ILE A 345 -2.43 25.51 -2.02
C ILE A 345 -1.56 25.08 -0.85
N VAL A 346 -1.38 23.77 -0.65
CA VAL A 346 -0.58 23.18 0.43
C VAL A 346 0.76 22.63 -0.05
N TYR A 347 0.91 22.46 -1.36
CA TYR A 347 2.16 22.07 -2.01
C TYR A 347 2.25 22.75 -3.37
N ALA A 348 3.43 23.27 -3.72
CA ALA A 348 3.74 23.82 -5.02
C ALA A 348 5.20 23.48 -5.36
N HIS A 349 5.40 22.79 -6.49
CA HIS A 349 6.73 22.35 -6.92
C HIS A 349 6.93 22.59 -8.41
N GLN A 350 8.06 23.26 -8.75
CA GLN A 350 8.49 23.46 -10.11
C GLN A 350 9.63 22.49 -10.44
N GLY A 351 9.52 21.82 -11.57
CA GLY A 351 10.41 20.73 -11.97
C GLY A 351 9.80 19.35 -11.72
N ALA A 352 10.56 18.31 -12.07
CA ALA A 352 10.10 16.93 -11.90
C ALA A 352 9.85 16.61 -10.42
N ILE A 353 8.72 15.95 -10.13
CA ILE A 353 8.37 15.53 -8.78
C ILE A 353 9.29 14.41 -8.28
N ASP A 354 9.51 14.38 -6.97
CA ASP A 354 9.87 13.15 -6.26
C ASP A 354 8.56 12.44 -5.87
N ALA A 355 8.30 11.30 -6.50
CA ALA A 355 7.05 10.57 -6.30
C ALA A 355 6.90 10.01 -4.88
N GLU A 356 8.00 9.67 -4.19
CA GLU A 356 7.98 9.18 -2.81
C GLU A 356 7.67 10.33 -1.85
N GLU A 357 8.30 11.49 -2.05
CA GLU A 357 8.02 12.69 -1.27
C GLU A 357 6.57 13.15 -1.46
N LEU A 358 6.10 13.22 -2.71
CA LEU A 358 4.73 13.64 -2.99
C LEU A 358 3.69 12.65 -2.43
N ARG A 359 3.96 11.34 -2.49
CA ARG A 359 3.14 10.30 -1.86
C ARG A 359 3.02 10.55 -0.35
N LYS A 360 4.14 10.87 0.30
CA LYS A 360 4.17 11.17 1.73
C LYS A 360 3.36 12.43 2.06
N ILE A 361 3.50 13.49 1.28
CA ILE A 361 2.76 14.75 1.45
C ILE A 361 1.26 14.50 1.30
N ILE A 362 0.83 13.77 0.27
CA ILE A 362 -0.58 13.38 0.07
C ILE A 362 -1.08 12.57 1.27
N PHE A 363 -0.33 11.57 1.70
CA PHE A 363 -0.74 10.69 2.80
C PHE A 363 -0.82 11.42 4.15
N ASP A 364 0.08 12.36 4.41
CA ASP A 364 0.11 13.14 5.66
C ASP A 364 -0.93 14.28 5.69
N ASP A 365 -1.53 14.61 4.55
CA ASP A 365 -2.56 15.63 4.48
C ASP A 365 -3.77 15.23 5.36
N PRO A 366 -4.28 16.13 6.22
CA PRO A 366 -5.40 15.83 7.10
C PRO A 366 -6.66 15.34 6.39
N MET A 367 -6.86 15.77 5.13
CA MET A 367 -8.02 15.38 4.32
C MET A 367 -7.97 13.92 3.89
N MET A 368 -6.78 13.38 3.65
CA MET A 368 -6.60 11.98 3.25
C MET A 368 -6.90 11.01 4.39
N GLY A 369 -6.82 11.46 5.63
CA GLY A 369 -7.23 10.76 6.86
C GLY A 369 -6.63 9.36 7.02
N ARG A 370 -5.94 9.11 8.13
CA ARG A 370 -5.69 7.73 8.57
C ARG A 370 -7.00 7.15 9.10
N ILE A 371 -7.29 5.87 8.85
CA ILE A 371 -8.55 5.21 9.29
C ILE A 371 -8.87 5.46 10.78
N TYR A 372 -7.84 5.64 11.61
CA TYR A 372 -7.97 5.81 13.06
C TYR A 372 -7.61 7.22 13.57
N LYS A 373 -7.31 8.17 12.69
CA LYS A 373 -7.25 9.59 13.09
C LYS A 373 -8.68 10.14 13.02
N GLU A 374 -9.12 10.76 14.08
CA GLU A 374 -10.36 11.55 14.01
C GLU A 374 -10.19 12.61 12.91
N PRO A 375 -11.20 12.83 12.06
CA PRO A 375 -11.17 13.92 11.12
C PRO A 375 -10.85 15.20 11.89
N VAL A 376 -9.89 15.98 11.42
CA VAL A 376 -9.68 17.32 11.97
C VAL A 376 -11.01 18.04 11.82
N ALA A 377 -11.61 18.45 12.95
CA ALA A 377 -12.85 19.20 12.92
C ALA A 377 -12.64 20.37 11.97
N LYS A 378 -13.46 20.48 10.92
CA LYS A 378 -13.45 21.65 10.03
C LYS A 378 -13.64 22.88 10.90
N PRO A 379 -12.83 23.93 10.72
CA PRO A 379 -12.98 25.20 11.44
C PRO A 379 -14.35 25.83 11.21
#